data_ba86077d6949b0b031a8cc5b02525cd1
#
_entry.id   ba86077d6949b0b031a8cc5b02525cd1
#
_cell.length_a   1.000
_cell.length_b   1.000
_cell.length_c   1.000
_cell.angle_alpha   90.00
_cell.angle_beta   90.00
_cell.angle_gamma   90.00
#
_symmetry.space_group_name_H-M   'P 1'
#
loop_
_entity.id
_entity.type
_entity.pdbx_description
1 polymer ?
#
loop_
_entity_poly.entity_id
_entity_poly.type
_entity_poly.pdbx_seq_one_letter_code
_entity_poly.pdbx_strand_id
1 'polypeptide(L)'
;MARLLPSIISLCFHYVIVTTVFISIPRLTHSSTLEADTQILRALKHSIDPSSISPISYLNSWDFSVDPCEGMGTQFLGILCSYPLDNSSQRITAIDLDVIGYDGFLTPSIGNLTELTVLSLDKNKFRGPIPDSILNLRKLTRLSLADNYFTGTIPTEIISLKKLEFIDISGNRLSGSIPATISGFRNLTYLSLSNNEFAGPIPDLTGLWQLHTLDLSSNQFHGNLPNLPVRLRSLFLNHNILSGHISPVTRLTHLRKLDVSDNRLSGIISEDVLLLPRLVHLNLSLNHFTTIETINLFGEETPLQVLDAGYNRLHGYLPVNLVTIQNLTTLNLAHNLFSGTIPREYGDKPGQSWRSLYLDNNFLSGNLPPKFISRTGRLTGSLANNCLRCPTNITLCRGGQRPGSECVGQNSGSR
;
A
#
# COMPACT_ATOMS: atom_id res chain seq x y z
N MET A 1 70.08 -41.38 86.57
CA MET A 1 69.13 -41.80 87.67
C MET A 1 67.76 -41.28 87.27
N ALA A 2 66.93 -42.27 86.89
CA ALA A 2 65.65 -42.56 87.48
C ALA A 2 64.66 -41.44 87.49
N ARG A 3 63.49 -41.53 87.07
CA ARG A 3 62.44 -42.50 86.89
C ARG A 3 61.22 -41.79 86.21
N LEU A 4 60.64 -42.42 85.24
CA LEU A 4 59.27 -42.99 85.18
C LEU A 4 58.07 -41.97 85.10
N LEU A 5 57.42 -41.85 83.94
CA LEU A 5 56.08 -42.30 83.56
C LEU A 5 54.91 -42.01 84.55
N PRO A 6 53.61 -41.90 84.08
CA PRO A 6 52.99 -41.90 82.72
C PRO A 6 51.82 -40.96 82.55
N SER A 7 51.45 -40.82 81.26
CA SER A 7 50.06 -40.78 80.69
C SER A 7 49.00 -39.87 81.26
N ILE A 8 48.37 -39.11 80.40
CA ILE A 8 46.93 -39.30 80.03
C ILE A 8 46.71 -38.65 78.69
N ILE A 9 46.34 -39.49 77.71
CA ILE A 9 45.82 -39.08 76.41
C ILE A 9 44.45 -38.52 76.64
N SER A 10 44.24 -37.21 76.41
CA SER A 10 42.92 -36.60 76.26
C SER A 10 42.64 -36.36 74.78
N LEU A 11 41.85 -37.26 74.19
CA LEU A 11 41.30 -37.14 72.87
C LEU A 11 40.29 -35.95 72.87
N CYS A 12 40.70 -34.79 72.42
CA CYS A 12 39.75 -33.75 72.05
C CYS A 12 39.27 -34.03 70.59
N PHE A 13 38.13 -34.66 70.49
CA PHE A 13 37.38 -34.70 69.26
C PHE A 13 36.95 -33.28 68.89
N HIS A 14 37.66 -32.69 67.97
CA HIS A 14 37.13 -31.48 67.32
C HIS A 14 36.09 -31.93 66.32
N TYR A 15 34.82 -31.78 66.68
CA TYR A 15 33.69 -31.80 65.76
C TYR A 15 33.79 -30.58 64.89
N VAL A 16 34.38 -30.74 63.66
CA VAL A 16 34.24 -29.76 62.60
C VAL A 16 32.82 -29.89 62.08
N ILE A 17 31.95 -29.02 62.59
CA ILE A 17 30.64 -28.81 62.01
C ILE A 17 30.86 -28.10 60.69
N VAL A 18 30.88 -28.89 59.56
CA VAL A 18 30.77 -28.36 58.22
C VAL A 18 29.34 -27.91 58.07
N THR A 19 29.08 -26.63 58.40
CA THR A 19 27.87 -25.95 57.99
C THR A 19 27.94 -25.77 56.50
N THR A 20 27.31 -26.68 55.73
CA THR A 20 27.01 -26.47 54.33
C THR A 20 26.03 -25.32 54.25
N VAL A 21 26.56 -24.11 54.05
CA VAL A 21 25.81 -22.97 53.62
C VAL A 21 25.31 -23.34 52.21
N PHE A 22 24.09 -23.80 52.12
CA PHE A 22 23.37 -23.80 50.86
C PHE A 22 23.18 -22.32 50.45
N ILE A 23 24.15 -21.79 49.69
CA ILE A 23 23.92 -20.60 48.91
C ILE A 23 22.84 -21.03 47.92
N SER A 24 21.59 -20.78 48.26
CA SER A 24 20.52 -20.79 47.30
C SER A 24 20.87 -19.62 46.32
N ILE A 25 21.59 -20.01 45.24
CA ILE A 25 21.66 -19.16 44.05
C ILE A 25 20.21 -18.86 43.73
N PRO A 26 19.75 -17.60 43.79
CA PRO A 26 18.43 -17.29 43.33
C PRO A 26 18.40 -17.83 41.90
N ARG A 27 17.61 -18.87 41.66
CA ARG A 27 17.24 -19.19 40.30
C ARG A 27 16.75 -17.87 39.77
N LEU A 28 17.45 -17.34 38.76
CA LEU A 28 16.83 -16.31 37.90
C LEU A 28 15.49 -16.93 37.49
N THR A 29 14.45 -16.53 38.19
CA THR A 29 13.09 -16.86 37.80
C THR A 29 12.90 -16.10 36.49
N HIS A 30 13.15 -16.79 35.35
CA HIS A 30 12.68 -16.28 34.08
C HIS A 30 11.20 -16.03 34.27
N SER A 31 10.77 -14.77 34.09
CA SER A 31 9.36 -14.47 34.20
C SER A 31 8.65 -15.16 33.07
N SER A 32 7.79 -16.11 33.39
CA SER A 32 7.01 -16.86 32.40
C SER A 32 6.04 -15.95 31.67
N THR A 33 5.62 -16.38 30.48
CA THR A 33 4.52 -15.73 29.75
C THR A 33 3.26 -15.70 30.62
N LEU A 34 2.52 -14.58 30.59
CA LEU A 34 1.24 -14.51 31.26
C LEU A 34 0.32 -15.62 30.74
N GLU A 35 -0.20 -16.47 31.64
CA GLU A 35 -1.05 -17.61 31.25
C GLU A 35 -2.25 -17.19 30.38
N ALA A 36 -2.82 -16.03 30.67
CA ALA A 36 -3.91 -15.47 29.86
C ALA A 36 -3.50 -15.25 28.40
N ASP A 37 -2.28 -14.78 28.13
CA ASP A 37 -1.77 -14.58 26.77
C ASP A 37 -1.55 -15.92 26.07
N THR A 38 -1.02 -16.94 26.82
CA THR A 38 -0.85 -18.31 26.31
C THR A 38 -2.17 -18.94 25.90
N GLN A 39 -3.23 -18.77 26.71
CA GLN A 39 -4.58 -19.25 26.40
C GLN A 39 -5.14 -18.61 25.13
N ILE A 40 -4.84 -17.35 24.88
CA ILE A 40 -5.26 -16.67 23.64
C ILE A 40 -4.55 -17.26 22.42
N LEU A 41 -3.25 -17.55 22.50
CA LEU A 41 -2.54 -18.25 21.41
C LEU A 41 -3.11 -19.65 21.16
N ARG A 42 -3.48 -20.39 22.22
CA ARG A 42 -4.18 -21.67 22.06
C ARG A 42 -5.50 -21.50 21.33
N ALA A 43 -6.30 -20.51 21.73
CA ALA A 43 -7.58 -20.20 21.09
C ALA A 43 -7.40 -19.80 19.62
N LEU A 44 -6.37 -19.02 19.28
CA LEU A 44 -6.05 -18.66 17.90
C LEU A 44 -5.68 -19.92 17.10
N LYS A 45 -4.79 -20.77 17.60
CA LYS A 45 -4.41 -22.01 16.91
C LYS A 45 -5.61 -22.95 16.71
N HIS A 46 -6.52 -23.05 17.70
CA HIS A 46 -7.74 -23.86 17.59
C HIS A 46 -8.79 -23.30 16.65
N SER A 47 -8.75 -21.99 16.33
CA SER A 47 -9.69 -21.36 15.37
C SER A 47 -9.26 -21.59 13.91
N ILE A 48 -8.12 -22.21 13.68
CA ILE A 48 -7.55 -22.52 12.37
C ILE A 48 -7.75 -24.00 12.07
N ASP A 49 -8.16 -24.32 10.85
CA ASP A 49 -8.34 -25.68 10.36
C ASP A 49 -7.00 -26.42 10.43
N PRO A 50 -6.91 -27.52 11.21
CA PRO A 50 -5.69 -28.31 11.32
C PRO A 50 -5.15 -28.81 9.98
N SER A 51 -6.02 -29.03 8.99
CA SER A 51 -5.61 -29.48 7.65
C SER A 51 -4.84 -28.40 6.86
N SER A 52 -4.97 -27.14 7.25
CA SER A 52 -4.24 -26.01 6.66
C SER A 52 -2.88 -25.75 7.32
N ILE A 53 -2.57 -26.43 8.43
CA ILE A 53 -1.31 -26.26 9.16
C ILE A 53 -0.27 -27.23 8.59
N SER A 54 0.65 -26.70 7.78
CA SER A 54 1.75 -27.47 7.21
C SER A 54 2.80 -27.85 8.28
N PRO A 55 3.46 -29.01 8.15
CA PRO A 55 4.53 -29.42 9.07
C PRO A 55 5.70 -28.41 9.20
N ILE A 56 5.93 -27.58 8.19
CA ILE A 56 7.00 -26.56 8.18
C ILE A 56 6.52 -25.17 8.57
N SER A 57 5.28 -25.03 9.00
CA SER A 57 4.63 -23.75 9.27
C SER A 57 4.93 -23.20 10.66
N TYR A 58 4.74 -21.88 10.83
CA TYR A 58 4.88 -21.23 12.14
C TYR A 58 3.95 -21.84 13.18
N LEU A 59 2.67 -22.06 12.85
CA LEU A 59 1.70 -22.66 13.78
C LEU A 59 2.03 -24.09 14.18
N ASN A 60 2.75 -24.84 13.33
CA ASN A 60 3.21 -26.17 13.71
C ASN A 60 4.29 -26.11 14.79
N SER A 61 5.08 -25.03 14.84
CA SER A 61 6.10 -24.81 15.87
C SER A 61 5.52 -24.43 17.25
N TRP A 62 4.21 -24.14 17.34
CA TRP A 62 3.58 -23.74 18.59
C TRP A 62 3.27 -24.98 19.45
N ASP A 63 4.25 -25.41 20.20
CA ASP A 63 4.13 -26.49 21.18
C ASP A 63 3.89 -25.90 22.58
N PHE A 64 2.67 -25.99 23.04
CA PHE A 64 2.25 -25.45 24.34
C PHE A 64 2.69 -26.30 25.55
N SER A 65 3.56 -27.27 25.37
CA SER A 65 4.28 -27.92 26.48
C SER A 65 5.41 -27.05 27.02
N VAL A 66 5.82 -26.01 26.26
CA VAL A 66 6.83 -25.02 26.63
C VAL A 66 6.21 -23.62 26.66
N ASP A 67 6.88 -22.71 27.34
CA ASP A 67 6.45 -21.31 27.43
C ASP A 67 6.63 -20.58 26.08
N PRO A 68 5.61 -19.86 25.58
CA PRO A 68 5.70 -19.15 24.31
C PRO A 68 6.84 -18.13 24.21
N CYS A 69 7.21 -17.49 25.32
CA CYS A 69 8.25 -16.48 25.34
C CYS A 69 9.64 -17.02 25.70
N GLU A 70 9.75 -18.25 26.15
CA GLU A 70 11.02 -18.93 26.43
C GLU A 70 11.51 -19.79 25.26
N GLY A 71 10.73 -19.90 24.18
CA GLY A 71 11.03 -20.70 23.00
C GLY A 71 12.38 -20.35 22.37
N MET A 72 13.28 -21.32 22.25
CA MET A 72 14.62 -21.13 21.68
C MET A 72 14.62 -21.04 20.16
N GLY A 73 14.08 -19.93 19.58
CA GLY A 73 14.24 -19.58 18.17
C GLY A 73 13.66 -20.54 17.12
N THR A 74 13.23 -21.74 17.51
CA THR A 74 12.57 -22.74 16.64
C THR A 74 11.14 -23.05 17.07
N GLN A 75 10.71 -22.54 18.22
CA GLN A 75 9.37 -22.68 18.76
C GLN A 75 8.65 -21.35 18.77
N PHE A 76 7.34 -21.38 18.71
CA PHE A 76 6.48 -20.20 18.64
C PHE A 76 6.93 -19.17 17.58
N LEU A 77 7.32 -19.66 16.40
CA LEU A 77 7.70 -18.81 15.28
C LEU A 77 6.57 -17.79 15.01
N GLY A 78 6.96 -16.56 14.73
CA GLY A 78 6.02 -15.46 14.51
C GLY A 78 5.51 -14.79 15.79
N ILE A 79 5.92 -15.22 16.98
CA ILE A 79 5.58 -14.59 18.26
C ILE A 79 6.77 -13.80 18.78
N LEU A 80 6.50 -12.53 19.20
CA LEU A 80 7.47 -11.74 19.97
C LEU A 80 6.90 -11.38 21.32
N CYS A 81 7.76 -11.32 22.31
CA CYS A 81 7.40 -11.02 23.69
C CYS A 81 8.15 -9.79 24.21
N SER A 82 7.58 -9.17 25.24
CA SER A 82 8.27 -8.17 26.07
C SER A 82 9.09 -8.83 27.17
N TYR A 83 10.20 -8.20 27.55
CA TYR A 83 11.06 -8.62 28.64
C TYR A 83 11.03 -7.51 29.71
N PRO A 84 10.06 -7.53 30.65
CA PRO A 84 9.92 -6.48 31.65
C PRO A 84 11.09 -6.53 32.63
N LEU A 85 11.59 -5.32 32.98
CA LEU A 85 12.74 -5.18 33.91
C LEU A 85 12.37 -5.45 35.37
N ASP A 86 11.09 -5.47 35.72
CA ASP A 86 10.54 -5.62 37.06
C ASP A 86 10.20 -7.07 37.43
N ASN A 87 10.65 -8.06 36.64
CA ASN A 87 10.32 -9.48 36.77
C ASN A 87 8.82 -9.80 36.72
N SER A 88 7.98 -8.91 36.21
CA SER A 88 6.60 -9.24 35.89
C SER A 88 6.53 -10.27 34.76
N SER A 89 5.36 -10.92 34.57
CA SER A 89 5.18 -11.90 33.50
C SER A 89 5.44 -11.28 32.14
N GLN A 90 6.06 -12.04 31.26
CA GLN A 90 6.26 -11.67 29.86
C GLN A 90 4.91 -11.57 29.16
N ARG A 91 4.80 -10.65 28.23
CA ARG A 91 3.58 -10.40 27.47
C ARG A 91 3.85 -10.50 25.98
N ILE A 92 2.89 -11.04 25.25
CA ILE A 92 2.96 -11.12 23.79
C ILE A 92 2.80 -9.72 23.21
N THR A 93 3.78 -9.28 22.41
CA THR A 93 3.82 -7.96 21.78
C THR A 93 3.66 -8.01 20.27
N ALA A 94 3.93 -9.13 19.61
CA ALA A 94 3.68 -9.30 18.19
C ALA A 94 3.21 -10.70 17.86
N ILE A 95 2.30 -10.77 16.89
CA ILE A 95 1.91 -11.97 16.16
C ILE A 95 2.11 -11.66 14.68
N ASP A 96 3.01 -12.41 14.03
CA ASP A 96 3.32 -12.28 12.61
C ASP A 96 3.37 -13.69 12.00
N LEU A 97 2.27 -14.12 11.38
CA LEU A 97 2.16 -15.47 10.82
C LEU A 97 2.75 -15.52 9.41
N ASP A 98 3.32 -16.67 9.08
CA ASP A 98 3.81 -16.97 7.73
C ASP A 98 2.68 -17.09 6.69
N VAL A 99 3.03 -16.93 5.42
CA VAL A 99 2.10 -16.81 4.28
C VAL A 99 1.84 -18.16 3.60
N ILE A 100 1.32 -19.12 4.34
CA ILE A 100 1.14 -20.50 3.83
C ILE A 100 -0.32 -20.91 3.61
N GLY A 101 -1.27 -20.02 3.85
CA GLY A 101 -2.68 -20.23 3.57
C GLY A 101 -3.46 -20.88 4.72
N TYR A 102 -3.20 -20.51 5.96
CA TYR A 102 -4.01 -20.89 7.12
C TYR A 102 -5.48 -20.54 6.91
N ASP A 103 -6.35 -21.54 7.05
CA ASP A 103 -7.80 -21.38 6.94
C ASP A 103 -8.44 -21.36 8.32
N GLY A 104 -9.19 -20.31 8.64
CA GLY A 104 -9.80 -20.20 9.95
C GLY A 104 -10.45 -18.84 10.19
N PHE A 105 -10.63 -18.52 11.45
CA PHE A 105 -11.23 -17.28 11.92
C PHE A 105 -10.29 -16.57 12.89
N LEU A 106 -10.34 -15.24 12.90
CA LEU A 106 -9.67 -14.49 13.95
C LEU A 106 -10.49 -14.54 15.22
N THR A 107 -9.96 -15.23 16.23
CA THR A 107 -10.69 -15.41 17.50
C THR A 107 -10.96 -14.08 18.21
N PRO A 108 -12.17 -13.84 18.75
CA PRO A 108 -12.45 -12.65 19.55
C PRO A 108 -11.55 -12.48 20.78
N SER A 109 -10.98 -13.55 21.31
CA SER A 109 -10.04 -13.45 22.43
C SER A 109 -8.77 -12.68 22.12
N ILE A 110 -8.44 -12.46 20.81
CA ILE A 110 -7.28 -11.69 20.38
C ILE A 110 -7.23 -10.31 21.03
N GLY A 111 -8.38 -9.67 21.27
CA GLY A 111 -8.49 -8.35 21.91
C GLY A 111 -8.00 -8.29 23.36
N ASN A 112 -7.76 -9.44 23.99
CA ASN A 112 -7.22 -9.51 25.34
C ASN A 112 -5.69 -9.48 25.39
N LEU A 113 -4.99 -9.55 24.24
CA LEU A 113 -3.55 -9.31 24.16
C LEU A 113 -3.24 -7.81 24.23
N THR A 114 -3.52 -7.19 25.36
CA THR A 114 -3.48 -5.73 25.52
C THR A 114 -2.11 -5.09 25.30
N GLU A 115 -1.04 -5.88 25.31
CA GLU A 115 0.32 -5.44 25.04
C GLU A 115 0.71 -5.58 23.54
N LEU A 116 -0.18 -6.12 22.71
CA LEU A 116 0.10 -6.35 21.29
C LEU A 116 0.34 -5.03 20.55
N THR A 117 1.45 -4.94 19.87
CA THR A 117 1.86 -3.81 19.02
C THR A 117 1.80 -4.14 17.53
N VAL A 118 1.97 -5.41 17.16
CA VAL A 118 1.93 -5.88 15.78
C VAL A 118 0.99 -7.08 15.66
N LEU A 119 0.05 -6.99 14.73
CA LEU A 119 -0.76 -8.12 14.29
C LEU A 119 -0.68 -8.20 12.77
N SER A 120 -0.04 -9.27 12.27
CA SER A 120 0.14 -9.55 10.85
C SER A 120 -0.30 -10.98 10.54
N LEU A 121 -1.31 -11.11 9.67
CA LEU A 121 -1.91 -12.38 9.24
C LEU A 121 -1.98 -12.46 7.71
N ASP A 122 -1.13 -11.71 7.01
CA ASP A 122 -1.21 -11.50 5.56
C ASP A 122 -1.13 -12.81 4.76
N LYS A 123 -1.79 -12.81 3.58
CA LYS A 123 -1.73 -13.88 2.58
C LYS A 123 -2.08 -15.26 3.13
N ASN A 124 -3.17 -15.31 3.87
CA ASN A 124 -3.75 -16.52 4.42
C ASN A 124 -5.20 -16.69 3.93
N LYS A 125 -6.00 -17.51 4.59
CA LYS A 125 -7.41 -17.75 4.26
C LYS A 125 -8.31 -17.46 5.46
N PHE A 126 -7.94 -16.51 6.30
CA PHE A 126 -8.81 -16.07 7.39
C PHE A 126 -10.11 -15.50 6.85
N ARG A 127 -11.23 -15.88 7.47
CA ARG A 127 -12.58 -15.52 7.01
C ARG A 127 -13.45 -15.05 8.17
N GLY A 128 -14.64 -14.55 7.83
CA GLY A 128 -15.55 -13.95 8.79
C GLY A 128 -15.19 -12.50 9.12
N PRO A 129 -15.90 -11.87 10.05
CA PRO A 129 -15.65 -10.48 10.41
C PRO A 129 -14.36 -10.33 11.21
N ILE A 130 -13.74 -9.17 11.10
CA ILE A 130 -12.71 -8.74 12.05
C ILE A 130 -13.43 -8.49 13.40
N PRO A 131 -13.04 -9.18 14.49
CA PRO A 131 -13.79 -9.09 15.73
C PRO A 131 -13.67 -7.71 16.38
N ASP A 132 -14.77 -7.17 16.89
CA ASP A 132 -14.80 -5.85 17.55
C ASP A 132 -13.83 -5.76 18.74
N SER A 133 -13.49 -6.88 19.36
CA SER A 133 -12.51 -6.94 20.44
C SER A 133 -11.11 -6.42 20.04
N ILE A 134 -10.80 -6.37 18.73
CA ILE A 134 -9.54 -5.77 18.26
C ILE A 134 -9.38 -4.31 18.75
N LEU A 135 -10.49 -3.63 19.01
CA LEU A 135 -10.53 -2.26 19.53
C LEU A 135 -9.91 -2.12 20.93
N ASN A 136 -9.70 -3.23 21.64
CA ASN A 136 -9.04 -3.26 22.94
C ASN A 136 -7.52 -3.19 22.85
N LEU A 137 -6.93 -3.44 21.67
CA LEU A 137 -5.50 -3.46 21.42
C LEU A 137 -4.91 -2.04 21.35
N ARG A 138 -5.01 -1.29 22.45
CA ARG A 138 -4.66 0.14 22.53
C ARG A 138 -3.18 0.46 22.24
N LYS A 139 -2.31 -0.56 22.24
CA LYS A 139 -0.88 -0.43 21.93
C LYS A 139 -0.55 -0.77 20.48
N LEU A 140 -1.53 -1.24 19.69
CA LEU A 140 -1.32 -1.65 18.31
C LEU A 140 -0.81 -0.49 17.46
N THR A 141 0.33 -0.71 16.80
CA THR A 141 0.97 0.22 15.85
C THR A 141 0.85 -0.27 14.42
N ARG A 142 0.80 -1.59 14.22
CA ARG A 142 0.67 -2.22 12.91
C ARG A 142 -0.45 -3.25 12.90
N LEU A 143 -1.39 -3.07 11.98
CA LEU A 143 -2.43 -4.02 11.64
C LEU A 143 -2.30 -4.40 10.17
N SER A 144 -1.98 -5.66 9.88
CA SER A 144 -1.81 -6.20 8.55
C SER A 144 -2.61 -7.48 8.41
N LEU A 145 -3.69 -7.43 7.63
CA LEU A 145 -4.62 -8.54 7.38
C LEU A 145 -4.81 -8.75 5.87
N ALA A 146 -3.86 -8.27 5.06
CA ALA A 146 -3.99 -8.25 3.61
C ALA A 146 -4.11 -9.65 3.00
N ASP A 147 -4.77 -9.74 1.84
CA ASP A 147 -4.91 -10.97 1.05
C ASP A 147 -5.48 -12.13 1.87
N ASN A 148 -6.69 -11.95 2.39
CA ASN A 148 -7.48 -12.92 3.14
C ASN A 148 -8.94 -12.94 2.63
N TYR A 149 -9.86 -13.52 3.39
CA TYR A 149 -11.29 -13.57 3.09
C TYR A 149 -12.13 -12.90 4.18
N PHE A 150 -11.59 -11.91 4.89
CA PHE A 150 -12.33 -11.16 5.89
C PHE A 150 -13.54 -10.46 5.27
N THR A 151 -14.65 -10.43 6.02
CA THR A 151 -15.93 -9.82 5.64
C THR A 151 -16.39 -8.81 6.69
N GLY A 152 -17.51 -8.13 6.42
CA GLY A 152 -18.08 -7.15 7.36
C GLY A 152 -17.52 -5.74 7.11
N THR A 153 -17.58 -4.88 8.10
CA THR A 153 -17.29 -3.46 8.00
C THR A 153 -16.14 -3.04 8.90
N ILE A 154 -15.55 -1.87 8.64
CA ILE A 154 -14.64 -1.23 9.59
C ILE A 154 -15.48 -0.67 10.75
N PRO A 155 -15.21 -1.08 12.00
CA PRO A 155 -15.92 -0.52 13.16
C PRO A 155 -15.72 1.00 13.27
N THR A 156 -16.77 1.74 13.63
CA THR A 156 -16.69 3.20 13.79
C THR A 156 -15.74 3.63 14.88
N GLU A 157 -15.59 2.79 15.90
CA GLU A 157 -14.72 2.97 17.06
C GLU A 157 -13.25 2.64 16.78
N ILE A 158 -12.88 2.30 15.54
CA ILE A 158 -11.49 1.97 15.13
C ILE A 158 -10.49 3.05 15.57
N ILE A 159 -10.95 4.30 15.66
CA ILE A 159 -10.15 5.44 16.15
C ILE A 159 -9.66 5.26 17.60
N SER A 160 -10.21 4.31 18.35
CA SER A 160 -9.71 3.98 19.69
C SER A 160 -8.27 3.48 19.68
N LEU A 161 -7.81 2.95 18.55
CA LEU A 161 -6.45 2.45 18.32
C LEU A 161 -5.48 3.60 17.94
N LYS A 162 -5.34 4.58 18.84
CA LYS A 162 -4.64 5.86 18.58
C LYS A 162 -3.18 5.74 18.20
N LYS A 163 -2.55 4.59 18.45
CA LYS A 163 -1.13 4.35 18.13
C LYS A 163 -0.89 3.76 16.75
N LEU A 164 -1.96 3.44 15.99
CA LEU A 164 -1.79 2.87 14.66
C LEU A 164 -1.01 3.81 13.73
N GLU A 165 0.03 3.25 13.16
CA GLU A 165 0.93 3.85 12.16
C GLU A 165 0.77 3.21 10.79
N PHE A 166 0.35 1.96 10.76
CA PHE A 166 0.21 1.15 9.56
C PHE A 166 -1.08 0.32 9.62
N ILE A 167 -1.91 0.46 8.58
CA ILE A 167 -3.11 -0.37 8.36
C ILE A 167 -3.07 -0.88 6.93
N ASP A 168 -3.04 -2.20 6.77
CA ASP A 168 -3.25 -2.89 5.51
C ASP A 168 -4.30 -3.99 5.69
N ILE A 169 -5.46 -3.77 5.11
CA ILE A 169 -6.55 -4.75 5.07
C ILE A 169 -7.00 -4.99 3.62
N SER A 170 -6.09 -4.76 2.68
CA SER A 170 -6.32 -4.95 1.26
C SER A 170 -6.57 -6.41 0.88
N GLY A 171 -7.16 -6.66 -0.30
CA GLY A 171 -7.35 -8.03 -0.79
C GLY A 171 -8.28 -8.87 0.07
N ASN A 172 -9.40 -8.31 0.51
CA ASN A 172 -10.41 -8.99 1.33
C ASN A 172 -11.83 -8.85 0.72
N ARG A 173 -12.85 -9.14 1.49
CA ARG A 173 -14.29 -8.96 1.15
C ARG A 173 -14.96 -8.01 2.13
N LEU A 174 -14.22 -7.04 2.63
CA LEU A 174 -14.74 -6.01 3.54
C LEU A 174 -15.63 -5.05 2.77
N SER A 175 -16.70 -4.60 3.41
CA SER A 175 -17.75 -3.81 2.77
C SER A 175 -18.17 -2.61 3.63
N GLY A 176 -19.21 -1.89 3.20
CA GLY A 176 -19.69 -0.70 3.87
C GLY A 176 -18.88 0.54 3.51
N SER A 177 -18.97 1.59 4.30
CA SER A 177 -18.29 2.86 4.07
C SER A 177 -17.09 3.07 4.99
N ILE A 178 -16.16 3.91 4.57
CA ILE A 178 -15.08 4.36 5.46
C ILE A 178 -15.70 5.27 6.54
N PRO A 179 -15.56 4.93 7.83
CA PRO A 179 -16.07 5.78 8.89
C PRO A 179 -15.35 7.14 8.91
N ALA A 180 -16.07 8.24 9.02
CA ALA A 180 -15.46 9.58 9.07
C ALA A 180 -14.47 9.75 10.26
N THR A 181 -14.63 8.96 11.31
CA THR A 181 -13.74 8.92 12.46
C THR A 181 -12.30 8.49 12.11
N ILE A 182 -12.09 7.83 10.96
CA ILE A 182 -10.74 7.42 10.49
C ILE A 182 -9.79 8.63 10.37
N SER A 183 -10.33 9.80 10.07
CA SER A 183 -9.58 11.07 9.98
C SER A 183 -8.92 11.48 11.31
N GLY A 184 -9.29 10.85 12.41
CA GLY A 184 -8.73 11.11 13.74
C GLY A 184 -7.39 10.42 14.02
N PHE A 185 -6.92 9.50 13.17
CA PHE A 185 -5.62 8.87 13.36
C PHE A 185 -4.47 9.86 13.15
N ARG A 186 -3.72 10.14 14.21
CA ARG A 186 -2.65 11.15 14.19
C ARG A 186 -1.30 10.61 13.77
N ASN A 187 -1.08 9.32 13.91
CA ASN A 187 0.20 8.66 13.66
C ASN A 187 0.21 7.84 12.38
N LEU A 188 -0.95 7.69 11.71
CA LEU A 188 -1.07 6.82 10.54
C LEU A 188 -0.25 7.35 9.37
N THR A 189 0.67 6.52 8.87
CA THR A 189 1.57 6.82 7.74
C THR A 189 1.20 6.04 6.47
N TYR A 190 0.56 4.89 6.64
CA TYR A 190 0.15 4.00 5.57
C TYR A 190 -1.27 3.49 5.81
N LEU A 191 -2.13 3.61 4.81
CA LEU A 191 -3.48 3.07 4.79
C LEU A 191 -3.76 2.42 3.44
N SER A 192 -4.00 1.12 3.46
CA SER A 192 -4.49 0.38 2.29
C SER A 192 -5.78 -0.36 2.62
N LEU A 193 -6.81 -0.05 1.84
CA LEU A 193 -8.12 -0.70 1.84
C LEU A 193 -8.41 -1.30 0.45
N SER A 194 -7.40 -1.39 -0.42
CA SER A 194 -7.59 -1.77 -1.83
C SER A 194 -8.11 -3.19 -2.00
N ASN A 195 -8.70 -3.46 -3.17
CA ASN A 195 -9.25 -4.79 -3.51
C ASN A 195 -10.21 -5.33 -2.42
N ASN A 196 -11.27 -4.57 -2.17
CA ASN A 196 -12.35 -4.90 -1.25
C ASN A 196 -13.72 -4.53 -1.86
N GLU A 197 -14.78 -4.60 -1.07
CA GLU A 197 -16.15 -4.25 -1.48
C GLU A 197 -16.63 -2.95 -0.80
N PHE A 198 -15.71 -2.06 -0.39
CA PHE A 198 -16.07 -0.80 0.22
C PHE A 198 -16.82 0.10 -0.76
N ALA A 199 -17.86 0.77 -0.25
CA ALA A 199 -18.73 1.65 -1.03
C ALA A 199 -19.00 2.97 -0.31
N GLY A 200 -19.74 3.86 -0.95
CA GLY A 200 -20.06 5.16 -0.40
C GLY A 200 -19.05 6.25 -0.77
N PRO A 201 -19.26 7.48 -0.30
CA PRO A 201 -18.32 8.57 -0.52
C PRO A 201 -17.09 8.40 0.37
N ILE A 202 -15.92 8.81 -0.15
CA ILE A 202 -14.71 8.91 0.67
C ILE A 202 -14.87 10.13 1.59
N PRO A 203 -14.74 9.97 2.92
CA PRO A 203 -14.87 11.10 3.86
C PRO A 203 -13.71 12.08 3.74
N ASP A 204 -13.80 13.24 4.39
CA ASP A 204 -12.66 14.15 4.55
C ASP A 204 -11.53 13.47 5.31
N LEU A 205 -10.36 13.39 4.70
CA LEU A 205 -9.19 12.68 5.24
C LEU A 205 -8.07 13.64 5.68
N THR A 206 -8.31 14.96 5.71
CA THR A 206 -7.28 15.97 6.06
C THR A 206 -6.68 15.76 7.45
N GLY A 207 -7.44 15.13 8.36
CA GLY A 207 -6.96 14.81 9.69
C GLY A 207 -5.84 13.76 9.76
N LEU A 208 -5.63 12.98 8.70
CA LEU A 208 -4.55 12.01 8.55
C LEU A 208 -3.23 12.71 8.14
N TRP A 209 -2.83 13.70 8.88
CA TRP A 209 -1.79 14.64 8.51
C TRP A 209 -0.37 14.04 8.38
N GLN A 210 -0.12 12.84 8.89
CA GLN A 210 1.13 12.10 8.70
C GLN A 210 1.07 11.07 7.55
N LEU A 211 -0.09 10.92 6.90
CA LEU A 211 -0.27 9.88 5.89
C LEU A 211 0.61 10.14 4.66
N HIS A 212 1.40 9.15 4.28
CA HIS A 212 2.26 9.18 3.09
C HIS A 212 1.70 8.36 1.94
N THR A 213 1.04 7.25 2.24
CA THR A 213 0.44 6.37 1.24
C THR A 213 -1.01 6.12 1.58
N LEU A 214 -1.88 6.37 0.61
CA LEU A 214 -3.30 6.04 0.63
C LEU A 214 -3.62 5.19 -0.58
N ASP A 215 -4.06 3.96 -0.34
CA ASP A 215 -4.54 3.06 -1.38
C ASP A 215 -5.98 2.63 -1.10
N LEU A 216 -6.90 3.13 -1.93
CA LEU A 216 -8.32 2.82 -1.93
C LEU A 216 -8.75 2.18 -3.27
N SER A 217 -7.79 1.73 -4.07
CA SER A 217 -8.06 1.19 -5.41
C SER A 217 -8.91 -0.07 -5.37
N SER A 218 -9.57 -0.37 -6.50
CA SER A 218 -10.37 -1.59 -6.67
C SER A 218 -11.43 -1.77 -5.57
N ASN A 219 -12.33 -0.81 -5.50
CA ASN A 219 -13.48 -0.76 -4.60
C ASN A 219 -14.72 -0.19 -5.33
N GLN A 220 -15.76 0.18 -4.60
CA GLN A 220 -16.99 0.76 -5.13
C GLN A 220 -17.23 2.20 -4.62
N PHE A 221 -16.15 2.94 -4.34
CA PHE A 221 -16.25 4.32 -3.87
C PHE A 221 -16.84 5.22 -4.95
N HIS A 222 -17.72 6.13 -4.54
CA HIS A 222 -18.42 7.06 -5.45
C HIS A 222 -18.40 8.50 -4.92
N GLY A 223 -18.96 9.42 -5.71
CA GLY A 223 -18.98 10.85 -5.36
C GLY A 223 -17.69 11.54 -5.78
N ASN A 224 -17.47 12.73 -5.26
CA ASN A 224 -16.34 13.58 -5.61
C ASN A 224 -15.10 13.20 -4.76
N LEU A 225 -13.91 13.59 -5.27
CA LEU A 225 -12.69 13.52 -4.47
C LEU A 225 -12.84 14.42 -3.25
N PRO A 226 -12.56 13.90 -2.04
CA PRO A 226 -12.61 14.71 -0.81
C PRO A 226 -11.38 15.61 -0.67
N ASN A 227 -11.33 16.39 0.40
CA ASN A 227 -10.06 16.95 0.83
C ASN A 227 -9.14 15.83 1.33
N LEU A 228 -7.87 15.90 0.95
CA LEU A 228 -6.87 14.85 1.14
C LEU A 228 -5.71 15.35 2.01
N PRO A 229 -4.99 14.44 2.69
CA PRO A 229 -3.83 14.78 3.51
C PRO A 229 -2.69 15.36 2.67
N VAL A 230 -2.19 16.53 3.02
CA VAL A 230 -1.20 17.28 2.22
C VAL A 230 0.18 16.61 2.13
N ARG A 231 0.49 15.68 3.02
CA ARG A 231 1.78 14.96 3.04
C ARG A 231 1.80 13.69 2.19
N LEU A 232 0.71 13.39 1.48
CA LEU A 232 0.66 12.20 0.61
C LEU A 232 1.79 12.22 -0.42
N ARG A 233 2.43 11.07 -0.56
CA ARG A 233 3.45 10.77 -1.57
C ARG A 233 2.91 9.83 -2.65
N SER A 234 2.00 8.95 -2.27
CA SER A 234 1.34 8.01 -3.17
C SER A 234 -0.15 7.98 -2.90
N LEU A 235 -0.95 8.14 -3.94
CA LEU A 235 -2.40 8.12 -3.90
C LEU A 235 -2.91 7.21 -5.02
N PHE A 236 -3.58 6.13 -4.63
CA PHE A 236 -4.20 5.17 -5.53
C PHE A 236 -5.70 5.11 -5.27
N LEU A 237 -6.47 5.50 -6.28
CA LEU A 237 -7.94 5.53 -6.28
C LEU A 237 -8.51 4.82 -7.51
N ASN A 238 -7.66 4.16 -8.28
CA ASN A 238 -8.04 3.51 -9.53
C ASN A 238 -9.07 2.38 -9.32
N HIS A 239 -9.81 2.05 -10.38
CA HIS A 239 -10.88 1.04 -10.35
C HIS A 239 -11.93 1.32 -9.27
N ASN A 240 -12.61 2.48 -9.39
CA ASN A 240 -13.72 2.91 -8.55
C ASN A 240 -14.81 3.59 -9.42
N ILE A 241 -15.80 4.20 -8.80
CA ILE A 241 -16.86 4.96 -9.52
C ILE A 241 -16.90 6.43 -9.09
N LEU A 242 -15.70 6.98 -8.76
CA LEU A 242 -15.52 8.39 -8.38
C LEU A 242 -15.85 9.33 -9.56
N SER A 243 -16.43 10.47 -9.27
CA SER A 243 -16.87 11.46 -10.25
C SER A 243 -16.39 12.87 -9.89
N GLY A 244 -16.79 13.86 -10.70
CA GLY A 244 -16.43 15.28 -10.47
C GLY A 244 -15.02 15.60 -10.98
N HIS A 245 -14.36 16.57 -10.37
CA HIS A 245 -13.12 17.15 -10.85
C HIS A 245 -11.90 16.66 -10.07
N ILE A 246 -10.73 16.71 -10.72
CA ILE A 246 -9.44 16.33 -10.11
C ILE A 246 -8.83 17.45 -9.24
N SER A 247 -9.40 18.63 -9.22
CA SER A 247 -8.84 19.80 -8.54
C SER A 247 -8.42 19.61 -7.06
N PRO A 248 -9.04 18.74 -6.24
CA PRO A 248 -8.56 18.56 -4.87
C PRO A 248 -7.10 18.08 -4.76
N VAL A 249 -6.54 17.46 -5.81
CA VAL A 249 -5.15 16.96 -5.77
C VAL A 249 -4.11 18.08 -5.96
N THR A 250 -4.46 19.26 -6.45
CA THR A 250 -3.50 20.37 -6.69
C THR A 250 -2.81 20.84 -5.41
N ARG A 251 -3.39 20.58 -4.25
CA ARG A 251 -2.81 20.91 -2.93
C ARG A 251 -1.76 19.91 -2.44
N LEU A 252 -1.59 18.78 -3.12
CA LEU A 252 -0.73 17.66 -2.68
C LEU A 252 0.72 17.83 -3.16
N THR A 253 1.40 18.86 -2.71
CA THR A 253 2.75 19.23 -3.17
C THR A 253 3.84 18.20 -2.91
N HIS A 254 3.57 17.19 -2.08
CA HIS A 254 4.48 16.08 -1.80
C HIS A 254 4.24 14.85 -2.68
N LEU A 255 3.17 14.88 -3.50
CA LEU A 255 2.73 13.73 -4.29
C LEU A 255 3.77 13.36 -5.35
N ARG A 256 4.11 12.07 -5.41
CA ARG A 256 5.03 11.48 -6.39
C ARG A 256 4.32 10.56 -7.37
N LYS A 257 3.28 9.88 -6.90
CA LYS A 257 2.48 8.95 -7.70
C LYS A 257 1.01 9.23 -7.48
N LEU A 258 0.29 9.45 -8.57
CA LEU A 258 -1.16 9.56 -8.61
C LEU A 258 -1.71 8.59 -9.62
N ASP A 259 -2.59 7.71 -9.18
CA ASP A 259 -3.39 6.88 -10.04
C ASP A 259 -4.88 7.01 -9.68
N VAL A 260 -5.63 7.61 -10.60
CA VAL A 260 -7.09 7.76 -10.51
C VAL A 260 -7.76 7.11 -11.74
N SER A 261 -7.06 6.22 -12.42
CA SER A 261 -7.56 5.56 -13.62
C SER A 261 -8.80 4.72 -13.35
N ASP A 262 -9.56 4.45 -14.40
CA ASP A 262 -10.80 3.66 -14.34
C ASP A 262 -11.77 4.18 -13.27
N ASN A 263 -12.28 5.41 -13.55
CA ASN A 263 -13.24 6.12 -12.76
C ASN A 263 -14.20 6.91 -13.67
N ARG A 264 -15.01 7.80 -13.09
CA ARG A 264 -15.92 8.70 -13.82
C ARG A 264 -15.54 10.17 -13.65
N LEU A 265 -14.26 10.45 -13.37
CA LEU A 265 -13.76 11.83 -13.23
C LEU A 265 -13.88 12.56 -14.57
N SER A 266 -14.15 13.86 -14.51
CA SER A 266 -14.46 14.64 -15.69
C SER A 266 -13.91 16.07 -15.61
N GLY A 267 -14.15 16.85 -16.65
CA GLY A 267 -13.72 18.24 -16.72
C GLY A 267 -12.29 18.36 -17.24
N ILE A 268 -11.56 19.29 -16.70
CA ILE A 268 -10.26 19.74 -17.21
C ILE A 268 -9.14 19.12 -16.39
N ILE A 269 -8.11 18.63 -17.05
CA ILE A 269 -6.82 18.34 -16.45
C ILE A 269 -6.06 19.67 -16.41
N SER A 270 -6.06 20.31 -15.23
CA SER A 270 -5.40 21.61 -15.08
C SER A 270 -3.89 21.50 -15.09
N GLU A 271 -3.22 22.54 -15.54
CA GLU A 271 -1.75 22.63 -15.49
C GLU A 271 -1.19 22.52 -14.07
N ASP A 272 -1.92 22.98 -13.05
CA ASP A 272 -1.52 22.85 -11.64
C ASP A 272 -1.25 21.40 -11.24
N VAL A 273 -2.00 20.44 -11.81
CA VAL A 273 -1.75 19.01 -11.57
C VAL A 273 -0.46 18.57 -12.25
N LEU A 274 -0.19 19.04 -13.48
CA LEU A 274 1.01 18.70 -14.24
C LEU A 274 2.27 19.34 -13.65
N LEU A 275 2.12 20.49 -12.98
CA LEU A 275 3.17 21.27 -12.33
C LEU A 275 3.41 20.88 -10.86
N LEU A 276 2.73 19.86 -10.33
CA LEU A 276 2.99 19.41 -8.97
C LEU A 276 4.49 19.11 -8.77
N PRO A 277 5.17 19.75 -7.78
CA PRO A 277 6.63 19.88 -7.75
C PRO A 277 7.38 18.56 -7.53
N ARG A 278 6.68 17.49 -7.20
CA ARG A 278 7.27 16.16 -6.94
C ARG A 278 6.61 15.04 -7.71
N LEU A 279 5.61 15.34 -8.54
CA LEU A 279 4.85 14.33 -9.27
C LEU A 279 5.69 13.72 -10.40
N VAL A 280 5.90 12.42 -10.34
CA VAL A 280 6.67 11.65 -11.33
C VAL A 280 5.77 10.82 -12.22
N HIS A 281 4.74 10.21 -11.65
CA HIS A 281 3.79 9.35 -12.34
C HIS A 281 2.36 9.86 -12.16
N LEU A 282 1.70 10.13 -13.27
CA LEU A 282 0.31 10.57 -13.33
C LEU A 282 -0.48 9.65 -14.26
N ASN A 283 -1.42 8.89 -13.70
CA ASN A 283 -2.35 8.05 -14.43
C ASN A 283 -3.79 8.55 -14.25
N LEU A 284 -4.37 9.00 -15.36
CA LEU A 284 -5.73 9.54 -15.48
C LEU A 284 -6.55 8.75 -16.49
N SER A 285 -6.05 7.62 -16.97
CA SER A 285 -6.66 6.85 -18.05
C SER A 285 -8.05 6.33 -17.67
N LEU A 286 -8.86 5.96 -18.66
CA LEU A 286 -10.20 5.39 -18.44
C LEU A 286 -11.09 6.28 -17.56
N ASN A 287 -11.24 7.56 -17.97
CA ASN A 287 -12.07 8.56 -17.31
C ASN A 287 -12.88 9.38 -18.33
N HIS A 288 -13.43 10.49 -17.95
CA HIS A 288 -14.25 11.38 -18.79
C HIS A 288 -13.66 12.79 -18.94
N PHE A 289 -12.34 12.95 -18.80
CA PHE A 289 -11.68 14.23 -18.99
C PHE A 289 -11.84 14.74 -20.42
N THR A 290 -12.02 16.07 -20.58
CA THR A 290 -12.32 16.67 -21.87
C THR A 290 -11.19 17.53 -22.43
N THR A 291 -10.38 18.12 -21.57
CA THR A 291 -9.34 19.09 -21.96
C THR A 291 -8.09 18.93 -21.11
N ILE A 292 -6.92 19.22 -21.68
CA ILE A 292 -5.67 19.39 -20.94
C ILE A 292 -5.24 20.87 -21.07
N GLU A 293 -5.12 21.56 -19.96
CA GLU A 293 -4.54 22.92 -19.92
C GLU A 293 -3.02 22.82 -19.88
N THR A 294 -2.36 23.61 -20.74
CA THR A 294 -0.89 23.59 -20.84
C THR A 294 -0.32 24.98 -21.13
N ILE A 295 -1.06 26.04 -20.90
CA ILE A 295 -0.70 27.41 -21.33
C ILE A 295 0.59 27.86 -20.64
N ASN A 296 0.72 27.62 -19.32
CA ASN A 296 1.84 28.08 -18.51
C ASN A 296 2.93 27.01 -18.29
N LEU A 297 2.89 25.88 -19.02
CA LEU A 297 3.94 24.84 -18.89
C LEU A 297 5.28 25.25 -19.48
N PHE A 298 5.28 26.29 -20.34
CA PHE A 298 6.51 26.72 -21.03
C PHE A 298 7.49 27.35 -20.04
N GLY A 299 8.67 26.75 -19.91
CA GLY A 299 9.74 27.23 -19.04
C GLY A 299 9.67 26.71 -17.59
N GLU A 300 8.62 25.99 -17.21
CA GLU A 300 8.48 25.40 -15.88
C GLU A 300 9.20 24.06 -15.78
N GLU A 301 9.91 23.86 -14.66
CA GLU A 301 10.55 22.58 -14.37
C GLU A 301 9.63 21.68 -13.56
N THR A 302 9.24 20.55 -14.14
CA THR A 302 8.45 19.51 -13.46
C THR A 302 9.18 18.16 -13.54
N PRO A 303 9.17 17.35 -12.47
CA PRO A 303 9.78 16.02 -12.47
C PRO A 303 8.94 14.97 -13.20
N LEU A 304 7.80 15.33 -13.80
CA LEU A 304 6.85 14.42 -14.43
C LEU A 304 7.53 13.61 -15.54
N GLN A 305 7.51 12.28 -15.41
CA GLN A 305 8.11 11.32 -16.34
C GLN A 305 7.08 10.52 -17.13
N VAL A 306 5.94 10.25 -16.51
CA VAL A 306 4.88 9.43 -17.08
C VAL A 306 3.55 10.18 -16.94
N LEU A 307 2.90 10.41 -18.08
CA LEU A 307 1.53 10.89 -18.17
C LEU A 307 0.72 9.87 -18.98
N ASP A 308 -0.23 9.24 -18.33
CA ASP A 308 -1.26 8.43 -18.98
C ASP A 308 -2.63 9.11 -18.85
N ALA A 309 -3.17 9.57 -19.96
CA ALA A 309 -4.52 10.12 -20.10
C ALA A 309 -5.27 9.42 -21.25
N GLY A 310 -4.89 8.18 -21.56
CA GLY A 310 -5.58 7.35 -22.54
C GLY A 310 -7.02 7.04 -22.14
N TYR A 311 -7.86 6.66 -23.11
CA TYR A 311 -9.26 6.31 -22.87
C TYR A 311 -10.04 7.39 -22.11
N ASN A 312 -10.01 8.62 -22.67
CA ASN A 312 -10.75 9.77 -22.17
C ASN A 312 -11.61 10.39 -23.28
N ARG A 313 -12.10 11.61 -23.05
CA ARG A 313 -12.85 12.40 -24.03
C ARG A 313 -12.08 13.66 -24.43
N LEU A 314 -10.75 13.63 -24.33
CA LEU A 314 -9.88 14.76 -24.64
C LEU A 314 -10.00 15.13 -26.11
N HIS A 315 -10.28 16.39 -26.40
CA HIS A 315 -10.52 16.87 -27.75
C HIS A 315 -9.71 18.14 -28.07
N GLY A 316 -9.79 18.60 -29.31
CA GLY A 316 -9.01 19.71 -29.82
C GLY A 316 -7.70 19.25 -30.46
N TYR A 317 -6.69 20.11 -30.47
CA TYR A 317 -5.37 19.80 -31.00
C TYR A 317 -4.47 19.19 -29.93
N LEU A 318 -3.46 18.42 -30.36
CA LEU A 318 -2.44 17.92 -29.44
C LEU A 318 -1.73 19.09 -28.75
N PRO A 319 -1.65 19.10 -27.41
CA PRO A 319 -1.04 20.21 -26.66
C PRO A 319 0.47 20.27 -26.87
N VAL A 320 0.95 21.22 -27.67
CA VAL A 320 2.39 21.35 -28.02
C VAL A 320 3.25 21.59 -26.78
N ASN A 321 2.72 22.27 -25.74
CA ASN A 321 3.48 22.58 -24.53
C ASN A 321 3.77 21.33 -23.66
N LEU A 322 3.11 20.18 -23.85
CA LEU A 322 3.49 18.94 -23.16
C LEU A 322 4.91 18.48 -23.50
N VAL A 323 5.40 18.82 -24.72
CA VAL A 323 6.77 18.43 -25.11
C VAL A 323 7.84 19.26 -24.41
N THR A 324 7.48 20.43 -23.83
CA THR A 324 8.42 21.27 -23.07
C THR A 324 8.78 20.65 -21.71
N ILE A 325 7.97 19.72 -21.20
CA ILE A 325 8.30 18.94 -20.00
C ILE A 325 9.49 18.07 -20.29
N GLN A 326 10.67 18.50 -19.87
CA GLN A 326 11.95 17.87 -20.25
C GLN A 326 12.04 16.41 -19.81
N ASN A 327 11.55 16.09 -18.61
CA ASN A 327 11.61 14.76 -17.99
C ASN A 327 10.53 13.79 -18.50
N LEU A 328 9.50 14.27 -19.21
CA LEU A 328 8.41 13.44 -19.70
C LEU A 328 8.91 12.48 -20.77
N THR A 329 8.95 11.20 -20.49
CA THR A 329 9.45 10.16 -21.38
C THR A 329 8.36 9.21 -21.87
N THR A 330 7.25 9.13 -21.16
CA THR A 330 6.11 8.29 -21.50
C THR A 330 4.85 9.14 -21.53
N LEU A 331 4.22 9.19 -22.70
CA LEU A 331 2.97 9.89 -22.93
C LEU A 331 1.96 8.94 -23.60
N ASN A 332 0.83 8.75 -22.93
CA ASN A 332 -0.31 8.04 -23.50
C ASN A 332 -1.51 8.99 -23.59
N LEU A 333 -1.92 9.30 -24.83
CA LEU A 333 -3.14 10.03 -25.18
C LEU A 333 -4.02 9.21 -26.13
N ALA A 334 -3.79 7.89 -26.21
CA ALA A 334 -4.56 7.00 -27.06
C ALA A 334 -6.04 6.96 -26.65
N HIS A 335 -6.91 6.58 -27.60
CA HIS A 335 -8.35 6.47 -27.35
C HIS A 335 -8.95 7.76 -26.79
N ASN A 336 -8.78 8.85 -27.57
CA ASN A 336 -9.32 10.18 -27.29
C ASN A 336 -9.98 10.79 -28.55
N LEU A 337 -10.26 12.06 -28.55
CA LEU A 337 -10.91 12.79 -29.64
C LEU A 337 -10.00 13.88 -30.22
N PHE A 338 -8.67 13.75 -30.07
CA PHE A 338 -7.73 14.72 -30.62
C PHE A 338 -7.77 14.74 -32.16
N SER A 339 -7.70 15.93 -32.74
CA SER A 339 -7.75 16.18 -34.17
C SER A 339 -6.58 17.07 -34.66
N GLY A 340 -6.51 17.33 -35.95
CA GLY A 340 -5.45 18.12 -36.54
C GLY A 340 -4.16 17.33 -36.74
N THR A 341 -3.03 18.02 -36.91
CA THR A 341 -1.75 17.40 -37.21
C THR A 341 -0.95 17.11 -35.95
N ILE A 342 -0.06 16.12 -36.00
CA ILE A 342 0.94 15.93 -34.95
C ILE A 342 1.97 17.07 -35.10
N PRO A 343 2.12 17.94 -34.08
CA PRO A 343 3.11 19.01 -34.12
C PRO A 343 4.52 18.45 -34.29
N ARG A 344 5.37 19.16 -35.08
CA ARG A 344 6.77 18.71 -35.33
C ARG A 344 7.57 18.58 -34.03
N GLU A 345 7.22 19.37 -33.02
CA GLU A 345 7.83 19.42 -31.70
C GLU A 345 7.75 18.07 -30.97
N TYR A 346 6.73 17.23 -31.26
CA TYR A 346 6.65 15.87 -30.74
C TYR A 346 7.79 14.98 -31.28
N GLY A 347 8.24 15.24 -32.51
CA GLY A 347 9.44 14.60 -33.08
C GLY A 347 10.75 15.22 -32.57
N ASP A 348 10.75 16.53 -32.36
CA ASP A 348 11.90 17.34 -31.96
C ASP A 348 11.98 17.61 -30.44
N LYS A 349 11.31 16.81 -29.64
CA LYS A 349 11.17 17.03 -28.19
C LYS A 349 12.51 17.35 -27.53
N PRO A 350 12.60 18.50 -26.81
CA PRO A 350 13.78 18.88 -26.03
C PRO A 350 13.94 17.97 -24.79
N GLY A 351 15.14 17.93 -24.24
CA GLY A 351 15.44 17.14 -23.05
C GLY A 351 15.47 15.63 -23.34
N GLN A 352 14.82 14.82 -22.49
CA GLN A 352 14.78 13.37 -22.64
C GLN A 352 13.89 12.95 -23.81
N SER A 353 14.39 12.03 -24.63
CA SER A 353 13.62 11.46 -25.74
C SER A 353 12.47 10.60 -25.25
N TRP A 354 11.41 10.51 -26.06
CA TRP A 354 10.32 9.57 -25.78
C TRP A 354 10.85 8.14 -25.65
N ARG A 355 10.41 7.46 -24.60
CA ARG A 355 10.47 6.00 -24.44
C ARG A 355 9.22 5.38 -25.03
N SER A 356 8.06 5.98 -24.68
CA SER A 356 6.76 5.49 -25.12
C SER A 356 5.87 6.65 -25.51
N LEU A 357 5.22 6.52 -26.69
CA LEU A 357 4.29 7.52 -27.20
C LEU A 357 3.10 6.80 -27.85
N TYR A 358 1.93 6.91 -27.20
CA TYR A 358 0.67 6.35 -27.68
C TYR A 358 -0.29 7.47 -28.01
N LEU A 359 -0.62 7.62 -29.31
CA LEU A 359 -1.56 8.59 -29.86
C LEU A 359 -2.64 7.91 -30.73
N ASP A 360 -2.67 6.59 -30.72
CA ASP A 360 -3.60 5.81 -31.54
C ASP A 360 -5.05 6.02 -31.13
N ASN A 361 -5.97 5.62 -32.02
CA ASN A 361 -7.39 5.76 -31.78
C ASN A 361 -7.83 7.21 -31.48
N ASN A 362 -7.38 8.13 -32.31
CA ASN A 362 -7.78 9.55 -32.32
C ASN A 362 -8.23 9.95 -33.74
N PHE A 363 -8.29 11.22 -34.04
CA PHE A 363 -8.63 11.78 -35.36
C PHE A 363 -7.49 12.65 -35.92
N LEU A 364 -6.26 12.32 -35.56
CA LEU A 364 -5.07 13.04 -36.03
C LEU A 364 -4.90 12.83 -37.54
N SER A 365 -4.51 13.89 -38.25
CA SER A 365 -4.45 13.90 -39.71
C SER A 365 -3.12 14.48 -40.22
N GLY A 366 -2.91 14.46 -41.53
CA GLY A 366 -1.71 15.02 -42.15
C GLY A 366 -0.51 14.08 -42.14
N ASN A 367 0.69 14.65 -42.34
CA ASN A 367 1.95 13.90 -42.41
C ASN A 367 2.57 13.72 -41.03
N LEU A 368 3.40 12.68 -40.90
CA LEU A 368 4.19 12.48 -39.68
C LEU A 368 5.33 13.52 -39.59
N PRO A 369 5.69 13.96 -38.39
CA PRO A 369 6.92 14.70 -38.15
C PRO A 369 8.15 13.94 -38.74
N PRO A 370 9.06 14.61 -39.45
CA PRO A 370 10.17 13.94 -40.15
C PRO A 370 11.01 13.04 -39.25
N LYS A 371 11.23 13.42 -38.00
CA LYS A 371 12.04 12.62 -37.06
C LYS A 371 11.38 11.31 -36.62
N PHE A 372 10.09 11.12 -36.78
CA PHE A 372 9.47 9.81 -36.57
C PHE A 372 9.75 8.85 -37.71
N ILE A 373 10.03 9.40 -38.89
CA ILE A 373 10.36 8.61 -40.10
C ILE A 373 11.82 8.16 -40.06
N SER A 374 12.74 9.02 -39.58
CA SER A 374 14.18 8.80 -39.58
C SER A 374 14.73 8.02 -38.39
N ARG A 375 13.95 7.90 -37.30
CA ARG A 375 14.37 7.17 -36.09
C ARG A 375 14.23 5.65 -36.27
N THR A 376 15.38 4.99 -36.37
CA THR A 376 15.50 3.53 -36.28
C THR A 376 15.77 3.14 -34.84
N GLY A 377 14.76 2.87 -34.04
CA GLY A 377 14.96 2.19 -32.78
C GLY A 377 14.32 2.82 -31.52
N ARG A 378 14.13 2.07 -30.53
CA ARG A 378 13.77 2.25 -29.10
C ARG A 378 12.50 3.02 -28.71
N LEU A 379 11.81 3.74 -29.60
CA LEU A 379 10.53 4.34 -29.31
C LEU A 379 9.44 3.27 -29.38
N THR A 380 8.80 2.96 -28.25
CA THR A 380 7.59 2.14 -28.20
C THR A 380 6.36 3.03 -28.36
N GLY A 381 5.28 2.51 -28.92
CA GLY A 381 4.05 3.30 -29.06
C GLY A 381 3.21 2.91 -30.26
N SER A 382 2.19 3.71 -30.50
CA SER A 382 1.25 3.51 -31.60
C SER A 382 0.68 4.84 -32.11
N LEU A 383 0.52 4.96 -33.41
CA LEU A 383 -0.17 6.03 -34.12
C LEU A 383 -1.32 5.47 -34.99
N ALA A 384 -1.67 4.20 -34.77
CA ALA A 384 -2.69 3.50 -35.53
C ALA A 384 -4.09 4.13 -35.36
N ASN A 385 -4.99 3.76 -36.24
CA ASN A 385 -6.40 4.15 -36.13
C ASN A 385 -6.62 5.68 -35.95
N ASN A 386 -5.89 6.47 -36.78
CA ASN A 386 -6.00 7.90 -36.96
C ASN A 386 -6.33 8.20 -38.43
N CYS A 387 -6.22 9.47 -38.85
CA CYS A 387 -6.37 9.92 -40.24
C CYS A 387 -5.00 10.36 -40.84
N LEU A 388 -3.91 9.78 -40.40
CA LEU A 388 -2.55 10.17 -40.77
C LEU A 388 -2.14 9.57 -42.10
N ARG A 389 -1.29 10.30 -42.82
CA ARG A 389 -0.49 9.74 -43.94
C ARG A 389 0.71 8.99 -43.37
N CYS A 390 0.48 7.73 -42.99
CA CYS A 390 1.43 6.93 -42.21
C CYS A 390 2.01 5.83 -43.09
N PRO A 391 3.30 5.87 -43.44
CA PRO A 391 3.93 4.81 -44.21
C PRO A 391 3.94 3.46 -43.49
N THR A 392 3.70 2.38 -44.23
CA THR A 392 3.55 1.03 -43.64
C THR A 392 4.84 0.44 -43.06
N ASN A 393 6.01 0.98 -43.47
CA ASN A 393 7.31 0.58 -42.95
C ASN A 393 7.67 1.16 -41.58
N ILE A 394 6.85 2.11 -41.06
CA ILE A 394 7.07 2.72 -39.74
C ILE A 394 6.36 1.88 -38.70
N THR A 395 7.10 1.42 -37.67
CA THR A 395 6.58 0.55 -36.62
C THR A 395 5.42 1.19 -35.84
N LEU A 396 5.45 2.49 -35.58
CA LEU A 396 4.39 3.23 -34.90
C LEU A 396 3.07 3.26 -35.70
N CYS A 397 3.12 3.04 -37.03
CA CYS A 397 1.93 3.03 -37.90
C CYS A 397 1.29 1.64 -38.07
N ARG A 398 1.85 0.61 -37.43
CA ARG A 398 1.27 -0.74 -37.49
C ARG A 398 -0.15 -0.75 -36.92
N GLY A 399 -1.07 -1.46 -37.59
CA GLY A 399 -2.49 -1.49 -37.22
C GLY A 399 -3.39 -0.68 -38.15
N GLY A 400 -2.78 0.07 -39.10
CA GLY A 400 -3.55 0.81 -40.12
C GLY A 400 -4.08 2.16 -39.66
N GLN A 401 -4.78 2.83 -40.54
CA GLN A 401 -5.42 4.13 -40.30
C GLN A 401 -6.93 4.02 -40.51
N ARG A 402 -7.71 4.99 -40.01
CA ARG A 402 -9.17 5.03 -40.18
C ARG A 402 -9.55 5.09 -41.66
N PRO A 403 -10.69 4.55 -42.04
CA PRO A 403 -11.25 4.74 -43.39
C PRO A 403 -11.46 6.23 -43.67
N GLY A 404 -11.24 6.65 -44.91
CA GLY A 404 -11.38 8.06 -45.30
C GLY A 404 -12.77 8.65 -45.01
N SER A 405 -13.82 7.83 -45.00
CA SER A 405 -15.17 8.24 -44.64
C SER A 405 -15.31 8.73 -43.19
N GLU A 406 -14.51 8.19 -42.28
CA GLU A 406 -14.51 8.62 -40.85
C GLU A 406 -13.65 9.87 -40.63
N CYS A 407 -12.78 10.20 -41.58
CA CYS A 407 -11.84 11.32 -41.48
C CYS A 407 -12.38 12.64 -42.06
N VAL A 408 -13.45 12.62 -42.85
CA VAL A 408 -13.94 13.78 -43.61
C VAL A 408 -14.81 14.74 -42.77
N GLY A 409 -15.33 14.29 -41.64
CA GLY A 409 -16.30 15.06 -40.83
C GLY A 409 -15.74 16.11 -39.88
N GLN A 410 -14.43 16.19 -39.64
CA GLN A 410 -13.84 17.00 -38.57
C GLN A 410 -13.18 18.32 -39.01
N ASN A 411 -13.12 18.61 -40.31
CA ASN A 411 -12.51 19.87 -40.81
C ASN A 411 -13.47 21.05 -40.89
N SER A 412 -14.73 20.98 -40.41
CA SER A 412 -15.74 22.02 -40.56
C SER A 412 -15.98 22.85 -39.32
N GLY A 413 -15.10 22.82 -38.33
CA GLY A 413 -15.24 23.56 -37.06
C GLY A 413 -14.32 24.77 -36.91
N SER A 414 -13.93 25.46 -38.02
CA SER A 414 -13.21 26.75 -37.94
C SER A 414 -13.80 27.77 -38.94
N ARG A 415 -14.79 28.50 -38.48
CA ARG A 415 -15.08 29.84 -38.90
C ARG A 415 -15.35 30.72 -37.69
#